data_6ad9275359945e251f1d425dcdf63024
#
_entry.id   6ad9275359945e251f1d425dcdf63024
#
_cell.length_a   1.000
_cell.length_b   1.000
_cell.length_c   1.000
_cell.angle_alpha   90.00
_cell.angle_beta   90.00
_cell.angle_gamma   90.00
#
_symmetry.space_group_name_H-M   'P 1'
#
loop_
_entity.id
_entity.type
_entity.pdbx_description
1 polymer ?
#
loop_
_entity_poly.entity_id
_entity_poly.type
_entity_poly.pdbx_seq_one_letter_code
_entity_poly.pdbx_strand_id
1 'polypeptide(L)'
;FSPFSNFLTFFFLSFFLSFFLSFLLFFSFYPILMPIMLPLLLTTLALLTTSFFIFSLLYDTVSCYLLTPRRIKQKMAKQGVHGPKPRPLLGNILDVASLLSKSTSSDMPSISHDLVPRLLPHFLAWSSQFGKRFIFWNGIEPRMCLTETDLIKELLSKYSTVSGKSWLQQQGSKHFIGRGLLMANGQNWFHQRHIVAPAFVGDRLKSYAGYMVECTKEMLESIEKEVKSGRSEFEIGEYMTRLTADIISRTEFESSFEKGKQIFHLLTVLQHLCAQASRHLCFPGSRFFPSKYNREIKALKGKVEELLMEIIQSRKDCVEIGRSSSYGNDLLGMLLNEMQKKKLDGNNGLSLNLQIIMDECKTFFFAGHETTALLLTWTVMLLATNPTWQDKVRAEVMAVCGSETPSFHHLSKLSLLSMVINESLRLYPPASILPRMAFEDIKLGDLEIPKGLSIWIPLLAIHHSEELWGKDANEFNPERFANSKPFTSGGFIPFASGPRNCIGQSFALMETKIILAMLISKFSFTISDNYRHAPVVVLTIKPKYGVQVCLKPLN
;
A
#
# COMPACT_ATOMS: atom_id res chain seq x y z
N PHE A 1 -6.63 12.15 -19.09
CA PHE A 1 -6.71 12.97 -20.30
C PHE A 1 -5.38 13.71 -20.45
N SER A 2 -4.78 13.70 -21.65
CA SER A 2 -3.54 14.44 -21.90
C SER A 2 -3.84 15.95 -21.94
N PRO A 3 -2.89 16.84 -21.59
CA PRO A 3 -3.07 18.29 -21.77
C PRO A 3 -3.44 18.69 -23.21
N PHE A 4 -3.02 17.87 -24.16
CA PHE A 4 -3.32 18.06 -25.59
C PHE A 4 -4.79 17.77 -25.91
N SER A 5 -5.38 16.74 -25.27
CA SER A 5 -6.81 16.42 -25.39
C SER A 5 -7.67 17.57 -24.83
N ASN A 6 -7.29 18.17 -23.69
CA ASN A 6 -7.99 19.31 -23.11
C ASN A 6 -7.87 20.56 -23.98
N PHE A 7 -6.69 20.82 -24.57
CA PHE A 7 -6.47 21.94 -25.49
C PHE A 7 -7.28 21.77 -26.77
N LEU A 8 -7.25 20.58 -27.37
CA LEU A 8 -8.05 20.27 -28.56
C LEU A 8 -9.56 20.38 -28.29
N THR A 9 -10.00 19.90 -27.11
CA THR A 9 -11.42 19.98 -26.71
C THR A 9 -11.84 21.43 -26.53
N PHE A 10 -11.01 22.26 -25.89
CA PHE A 10 -11.30 23.69 -25.73
C PHE A 10 -11.31 24.45 -27.03
N PHE A 11 -10.33 24.18 -27.94
CA PHE A 11 -10.26 24.78 -29.27
C PHE A 11 -11.46 24.38 -30.12
N PHE A 12 -11.87 23.10 -30.06
CA PHE A 12 -13.03 22.58 -30.78
C PHE A 12 -14.33 23.22 -30.29
N LEU A 13 -14.49 23.31 -28.94
CA LEU A 13 -15.66 23.97 -28.34
C LEU A 13 -15.75 25.44 -28.71
N SER A 14 -14.64 26.17 -28.69
CA SER A 14 -14.56 27.59 -29.08
C SER A 14 -14.88 27.81 -30.56
N PHE A 15 -14.33 26.97 -31.44
CA PHE A 15 -14.62 26.99 -32.86
C PHE A 15 -16.10 26.69 -33.14
N PHE A 16 -16.67 25.70 -32.45
CA PHE A 16 -18.08 25.33 -32.56
C PHE A 16 -19.02 26.44 -32.08
N LEU A 17 -18.69 27.05 -30.95
CA LEU A 17 -19.50 28.15 -30.42
C LEU A 17 -19.54 29.34 -31.40
N SER A 18 -18.38 29.67 -31.96
CA SER A 18 -18.26 30.73 -32.96
C SER A 18 -19.03 30.43 -34.27
N PHE A 19 -18.91 29.18 -34.75
CA PHE A 19 -19.63 28.72 -35.93
C PHE A 19 -21.15 28.69 -35.70
N PHE A 20 -21.62 28.22 -34.52
CA PHE A 20 -23.03 28.17 -34.17
C PHE A 20 -23.65 29.58 -34.04
N LEU A 21 -22.91 30.51 -33.45
CA LEU A 21 -23.34 31.92 -33.37
C LEU A 21 -23.46 32.57 -34.76
N SER A 22 -22.47 32.34 -35.64
CA SER A 22 -22.51 32.84 -37.00
C SER A 22 -23.66 32.24 -37.79
N PHE A 23 -23.97 30.99 -37.58
CA PHE A 23 -25.09 30.29 -38.19
C PHE A 23 -26.45 30.82 -37.68
N LEU A 24 -26.63 31.06 -36.40
CA LEU A 24 -27.84 31.66 -35.85
C LEU A 24 -28.08 33.08 -36.42
N LEU A 25 -27.02 33.87 -36.57
CA LEU A 25 -27.07 35.18 -37.20
C LEU A 25 -27.51 35.08 -38.66
N PHE A 26 -26.99 34.13 -39.43
CA PHE A 26 -27.38 33.93 -40.83
C PHE A 26 -28.88 33.58 -40.96
N PHE A 27 -29.42 32.73 -40.10
CA PHE A 27 -30.83 32.33 -40.15
C PHE A 27 -31.81 33.35 -39.59
N SER A 28 -31.34 34.35 -38.85
CA SER A 28 -32.18 35.51 -38.50
C SER A 28 -32.57 36.31 -39.75
N PHE A 29 -31.78 36.20 -40.84
CA PHE A 29 -32.06 36.86 -42.15
C PHE A 29 -32.82 35.94 -43.13
N TYR A 30 -32.83 34.60 -42.96
CA TYR A 30 -33.43 33.65 -43.91
C TYR A 30 -34.28 32.57 -43.21
N PRO A 31 -35.41 32.90 -42.55
CA PRO A 31 -36.17 31.98 -41.73
C PRO A 31 -36.82 30.83 -42.50
N ILE A 32 -37.05 30.95 -43.79
CA ILE A 32 -37.70 29.91 -44.64
C ILE A 32 -36.78 28.69 -44.86
N LEU A 33 -35.46 28.85 -44.80
CA LEU A 33 -34.48 27.75 -44.98
C LEU A 33 -34.17 26.98 -43.67
N MET A 34 -34.59 27.51 -42.54
CA MET A 34 -34.30 26.97 -41.21
C MET A 34 -34.79 25.52 -40.99
N PRO A 35 -36.04 25.13 -41.35
CA PRO A 35 -36.54 23.77 -41.08
C PRO A 35 -35.84 22.67 -41.87
N ILE A 36 -35.22 22.98 -43.02
CA ILE A 36 -34.49 22.03 -43.87
C ILE A 36 -33.02 21.96 -43.48
N MET A 37 -32.40 23.09 -43.20
CA MET A 37 -30.96 23.19 -42.92
C MET A 37 -30.59 22.86 -41.49
N LEU A 38 -31.47 23.11 -40.52
CA LEU A 38 -31.20 22.85 -39.11
C LEU A 38 -30.99 21.35 -38.79
N PRO A 39 -31.82 20.41 -39.27
CA PRO A 39 -31.58 19.00 -39.08
C PRO A 39 -30.26 18.52 -39.74
N LEU A 40 -29.96 18.99 -40.93
CA LEU A 40 -28.73 18.65 -41.65
C LEU A 40 -27.49 19.15 -40.87
N LEU A 41 -27.56 20.38 -40.34
CA LEU A 41 -26.49 20.92 -39.50
C LEU A 41 -26.32 20.16 -38.21
N LEU A 42 -27.40 19.83 -37.50
CA LEU A 42 -27.35 19.05 -36.25
C LEU A 42 -26.78 17.65 -36.49
N THR A 43 -27.11 16.99 -37.60
CA THR A 43 -26.54 15.69 -37.96
C THR A 43 -25.06 15.77 -38.30
N THR A 44 -24.64 16.76 -39.10
CA THR A 44 -23.22 16.98 -39.43
C THR A 44 -22.42 17.32 -38.17
N LEU A 45 -22.96 18.15 -37.30
CA LEU A 45 -22.37 18.50 -35.99
C LEU A 45 -22.20 17.28 -35.12
N ALA A 46 -23.23 16.44 -35.00
CA ALA A 46 -23.18 15.19 -34.24
C ALA A 46 -22.14 14.21 -34.80
N LEU A 47 -22.03 14.09 -36.11
CA LEU A 47 -21.01 13.26 -36.78
C LEU A 47 -19.60 13.79 -36.53
N LEU A 48 -19.36 15.09 -36.63
CA LEU A 48 -18.07 15.72 -36.39
C LEU A 48 -17.65 15.58 -34.93
N THR A 49 -18.55 15.82 -33.98
CA THR A 49 -18.26 15.66 -32.54
C THR A 49 -17.98 14.19 -32.20
N THR A 50 -18.74 13.26 -32.75
CA THR A 50 -18.52 11.81 -32.54
C THR A 50 -17.18 11.38 -33.17
N SER A 51 -16.86 11.83 -34.39
CA SER A 51 -15.58 11.53 -35.05
C SER A 51 -14.40 12.11 -34.30
N PHE A 52 -14.52 13.34 -33.79
CA PHE A 52 -13.51 13.97 -32.95
C PHE A 52 -13.29 13.18 -31.66
N PHE A 53 -14.37 12.77 -31.00
CA PHE A 53 -14.29 11.97 -29.76
C PHE A 53 -13.62 10.62 -30.01
N ILE A 54 -13.98 9.93 -31.11
CA ILE A 54 -13.35 8.67 -31.52
C ILE A 54 -11.86 8.87 -31.81
N PHE A 55 -11.52 9.93 -32.57
CA PHE A 55 -10.13 10.25 -32.89
C PHE A 55 -9.31 10.59 -31.65
N SER A 56 -9.86 11.40 -30.72
CA SER A 56 -9.22 11.71 -29.44
C SER A 56 -8.99 10.43 -28.63
N LEU A 57 -9.97 9.54 -28.54
CA LEU A 57 -9.85 8.27 -27.85
C LEU A 57 -8.79 7.35 -28.46
N LEU A 58 -8.76 7.27 -29.80
CA LEU A 58 -7.75 6.52 -30.54
C LEU A 58 -6.35 7.11 -30.32
N TYR A 59 -6.22 8.43 -30.43
CA TYR A 59 -4.94 9.13 -30.19
C TYR A 59 -4.44 8.90 -28.76
N ASP A 60 -5.28 9.07 -27.75
CA ASP A 60 -4.93 8.83 -26.34
C ASP A 60 -4.53 7.36 -26.14
N THR A 61 -5.24 6.43 -26.76
CA THR A 61 -4.91 5.00 -26.73
C THR A 61 -3.55 4.74 -27.39
N VAL A 62 -3.32 5.20 -28.60
CA VAL A 62 -2.04 5.02 -29.32
C VAL A 62 -0.90 5.72 -28.57
N SER A 63 -1.13 6.92 -28.05
CA SER A 63 -0.15 7.66 -27.26
C SER A 63 0.24 6.91 -26.00
N CYS A 64 -0.75 6.41 -25.23
CA CYS A 64 -0.52 5.69 -24.01
C CYS A 64 0.17 4.33 -24.22
N TYR A 65 -0.28 3.57 -25.23
CA TYR A 65 0.16 2.20 -25.43
C TYR A 65 1.41 2.06 -26.31
N LEU A 66 1.71 3.02 -27.17
CA LEU A 66 2.82 2.92 -28.13
C LEU A 66 3.80 4.09 -28.07
N LEU A 67 3.33 5.34 -28.14
CA LEU A 67 4.22 6.48 -28.30
C LEU A 67 4.99 6.79 -27.01
N THR A 68 4.28 6.91 -25.88
CA THR A 68 4.89 7.24 -24.59
C THR A 68 5.89 6.17 -24.14
N PRO A 69 5.58 4.86 -24.16
CA PRO A 69 6.55 3.82 -23.81
C PRO A 69 7.78 3.82 -24.73
N ARG A 70 7.61 4.05 -26.05
CA ARG A 70 8.73 4.14 -26.99
C ARG A 70 9.62 5.34 -26.71
N ARG A 71 9.02 6.53 -26.49
CA ARG A 71 9.75 7.76 -26.14
C ARG A 71 10.56 7.57 -24.86
N ILE A 72 9.95 7.00 -23.82
CA ILE A 72 10.62 6.74 -22.54
C ILE A 72 11.78 5.77 -22.75
N LYS A 73 11.57 4.66 -23.48
CA LYS A 73 12.63 3.69 -23.79
C LYS A 73 13.82 4.36 -24.49
N GLN A 74 13.56 5.18 -25.50
CA GLN A 74 14.62 5.87 -26.25
C GLN A 74 15.37 6.89 -25.38
N LYS A 75 14.63 7.67 -24.54
CA LYS A 75 15.24 8.65 -23.63
C LYS A 75 16.14 7.97 -22.59
N MET A 76 15.70 6.83 -22.04
CA MET A 76 16.47 6.07 -21.04
C MET A 76 17.66 5.35 -21.68
N ALA A 77 17.50 4.79 -22.88
CA ALA A 77 18.59 4.13 -23.61
C ALA A 77 19.75 5.08 -23.94
N LYS A 78 19.45 6.36 -24.27
CA LYS A 78 20.48 7.39 -24.47
C LYS A 78 21.31 7.69 -23.21
N GLN A 79 20.79 7.37 -22.05
CA GLN A 79 21.46 7.52 -20.74
C GLN A 79 22.09 6.21 -20.25
N GLY A 80 22.20 5.19 -21.14
CA GLY A 80 22.78 3.90 -20.81
C GLY A 80 21.86 2.96 -20.00
N VAL A 81 20.59 3.32 -19.79
CA VAL A 81 19.63 2.47 -19.06
C VAL A 81 18.92 1.56 -20.06
N HIS A 82 19.30 0.29 -20.05
CA HIS A 82 18.75 -0.77 -20.90
C HIS A 82 17.97 -1.80 -20.07
N GLY A 83 17.38 -2.81 -20.75
CA GLY A 83 16.66 -3.85 -20.04
C GLY A 83 16.05 -4.90 -20.99
N PRO A 84 15.31 -5.88 -20.45
CA PRO A 84 14.72 -6.95 -21.23
C PRO A 84 13.77 -6.43 -22.32
N LYS A 85 13.68 -7.15 -23.43
CA LYS A 85 12.79 -6.79 -24.53
C LYS A 85 11.33 -7.03 -24.11
N PRO A 86 10.45 -6.00 -24.09
CA PRO A 86 9.06 -6.18 -23.72
C PRO A 86 8.27 -6.86 -24.83
N ARG A 87 7.27 -7.68 -24.44
CA ARG A 87 6.25 -8.20 -25.37
C ARG A 87 5.18 -7.14 -25.59
N PRO A 88 4.55 -7.06 -26.78
CA PRO A 88 3.46 -6.13 -27.04
C PRO A 88 2.34 -6.24 -25.98
N LEU A 89 1.86 -5.14 -25.44
CA LEU A 89 0.84 -4.97 -24.41
C LEU A 89 1.17 -5.63 -23.04
N LEU A 90 1.79 -6.79 -23.03
CA LEU A 90 2.10 -7.55 -21.82
C LEU A 90 3.41 -7.12 -21.15
N GLY A 91 4.29 -6.42 -21.89
CA GLY A 91 5.60 -6.08 -21.36
C GLY A 91 6.41 -7.33 -20.94
N ASN A 92 6.89 -7.34 -19.71
CA ASN A 92 7.64 -8.44 -19.13
C ASN A 92 6.85 -9.21 -18.05
N ILE A 93 5.53 -9.04 -17.96
CA ILE A 93 4.71 -9.71 -16.92
C ILE A 93 4.86 -11.24 -16.98
N LEU A 94 4.88 -11.82 -18.19
CA LEU A 94 5.01 -13.27 -18.34
C LEU A 94 6.41 -13.76 -17.93
N ASP A 95 7.46 -12.97 -18.19
CA ASP A 95 8.82 -13.31 -17.81
C ASP A 95 8.96 -13.27 -16.28
N VAL A 96 8.43 -12.21 -15.63
CA VAL A 96 8.36 -12.11 -14.16
C VAL A 96 7.57 -13.27 -13.56
N ALA A 97 6.40 -13.58 -14.12
CA ALA A 97 5.54 -14.67 -13.62
C ALA A 97 6.23 -16.04 -13.76
N SER A 98 6.91 -16.29 -14.88
CA SER A 98 7.66 -17.53 -15.11
C SER A 98 8.81 -17.68 -14.11
N LEU A 99 9.63 -16.64 -13.94
CA LEU A 99 10.75 -16.63 -12.99
C LEU A 99 10.26 -16.82 -11.55
N LEU A 100 9.19 -16.12 -11.15
CA LEU A 100 8.62 -16.23 -9.82
C LEU A 100 8.00 -17.61 -9.57
N SER A 101 7.26 -18.16 -10.54
CA SER A 101 6.70 -19.50 -10.45
C SER A 101 7.80 -20.56 -10.28
N LYS A 102 8.90 -20.43 -11.01
CA LYS A 102 10.05 -21.32 -10.89
C LYS A 102 10.71 -21.22 -9.52
N SER A 103 10.95 -20.01 -9.01
CA SER A 103 11.62 -19.80 -7.71
C SER A 103 10.77 -20.17 -6.50
N THR A 104 9.43 -20.20 -6.65
CA THR A 104 8.49 -20.54 -5.58
C THR A 104 7.83 -21.90 -5.76
N SER A 105 8.26 -22.72 -6.73
CA SER A 105 7.71 -24.05 -7.04
C SER A 105 7.92 -25.06 -5.91
N SER A 106 9.04 -24.95 -5.21
CA SER A 106 9.37 -25.77 -4.03
C SER A 106 9.45 -24.90 -2.77
N ASP A 107 9.32 -25.53 -1.61
CA ASP A 107 9.62 -24.88 -0.34
C ASP A 107 11.15 -24.71 -0.19
N MET A 108 11.58 -23.87 0.73
CA MET A 108 12.99 -23.75 1.07
C MET A 108 13.42 -24.99 1.89
N PRO A 109 14.59 -25.58 1.60
CA PRO A 109 15.03 -26.81 2.28
C PRO A 109 15.35 -26.61 3.76
N SER A 110 15.64 -25.38 4.15
CA SER A 110 15.91 -24.97 5.53
C SER A 110 15.40 -23.55 5.76
N ILE A 111 15.37 -23.11 7.01
CA ILE A 111 15.08 -21.72 7.37
C ILE A 111 16.30 -20.88 6.96
N SER A 112 16.20 -20.27 5.79
CA SER A 112 17.17 -19.32 5.26
C SER A 112 16.52 -17.97 5.05
N HIS A 113 17.26 -16.91 5.37
CA HIS A 113 16.78 -15.55 5.20
C HIS A 113 17.21 -14.94 3.85
N ASP A 114 17.89 -15.69 2.97
CA ASP A 114 18.18 -15.25 1.60
C ASP A 114 16.90 -15.29 0.74
N LEU A 115 16.12 -14.24 0.81
CA LEU A 115 14.79 -14.17 0.18
C LEU A 115 14.82 -13.58 -1.23
N VAL A 116 15.87 -12.86 -1.62
CA VAL A 116 15.92 -12.15 -2.92
C VAL A 116 15.85 -13.11 -4.10
N PRO A 117 16.56 -14.24 -4.14
CA PRO A 117 16.44 -15.20 -5.24
C PRO A 117 15.04 -15.81 -5.36
N ARG A 118 14.33 -15.94 -4.23
CA ARG A 118 12.99 -16.51 -4.18
C ARG A 118 11.90 -15.52 -4.57
N LEU A 119 11.96 -14.30 -4.02
CA LEU A 119 10.87 -13.33 -4.11
C LEU A 119 11.07 -12.27 -5.21
N LEU A 120 12.33 -12.02 -5.61
CA LEU A 120 12.69 -11.06 -6.65
C LEU A 120 13.66 -11.69 -7.69
N PRO A 121 13.37 -12.91 -8.23
CA PRO A 121 14.30 -13.60 -9.15
C PRO A 121 14.55 -12.79 -10.43
N HIS A 122 13.59 -12.03 -10.89
CA HIS A 122 13.71 -11.13 -12.04
C HIS A 122 14.68 -9.96 -11.78
N PHE A 123 14.76 -9.47 -10.52
CA PHE A 123 15.75 -8.46 -10.14
C PHE A 123 17.17 -9.01 -10.34
N LEU A 124 17.46 -10.20 -9.80
CA LEU A 124 18.78 -10.82 -9.94
C LEU A 124 19.13 -11.10 -11.41
N ALA A 125 18.21 -11.69 -12.16
CA ALA A 125 18.41 -12.01 -13.56
C ALA A 125 18.71 -10.78 -14.42
N TRP A 126 18.02 -9.67 -14.17
CA TRP A 126 18.18 -8.46 -14.98
C TRP A 126 19.30 -7.54 -14.47
N SER A 127 19.53 -7.49 -13.17
CA SER A 127 20.65 -6.72 -12.63
C SER A 127 22.01 -7.33 -13.00
N SER A 128 22.13 -8.66 -13.10
CA SER A 128 23.33 -9.32 -13.59
C SER A 128 23.59 -9.07 -15.07
N GLN A 129 22.54 -8.90 -15.89
CA GLN A 129 22.65 -8.69 -17.33
C GLN A 129 22.80 -7.21 -17.72
N PHE A 130 22.07 -6.32 -17.06
CA PHE A 130 21.94 -4.89 -17.45
C PHE A 130 22.53 -3.92 -16.42
N GLY A 131 23.02 -4.43 -15.27
CA GLY A 131 23.51 -3.61 -14.16
C GLY A 131 22.41 -3.20 -13.18
N LYS A 132 22.79 -2.39 -12.17
CA LYS A 132 21.90 -1.95 -11.09
C LYS A 132 20.73 -1.10 -11.59
N ARG A 133 20.89 -0.38 -12.69
CA ARG A 133 19.87 0.46 -13.34
C ARG A 133 19.38 -0.23 -14.61
N PHE A 134 18.19 -0.76 -14.59
CA PHE A 134 17.58 -1.35 -15.79
C PHE A 134 16.11 -0.96 -15.90
N ILE A 135 15.57 -0.99 -17.13
CA ILE A 135 14.18 -0.68 -17.42
C ILE A 135 13.43 -1.94 -17.88
N PHE A 136 12.24 -2.17 -17.32
CA PHE A 136 11.35 -3.26 -17.71
C PHE A 136 9.90 -2.77 -17.78
N TRP A 137 8.98 -3.58 -18.30
CA TRP A 137 7.59 -3.19 -18.49
C TRP A 137 6.64 -4.07 -17.70
N ASN A 138 5.83 -3.45 -16.87
CA ASN A 138 4.67 -4.08 -16.26
C ASN A 138 3.43 -3.77 -17.12
N GLY A 139 3.15 -4.65 -18.09
CA GLY A 139 2.24 -4.32 -19.16
C GLY A 139 2.79 -3.19 -20.04
N ILE A 140 2.06 -2.10 -20.11
CA ILE A 140 2.45 -0.89 -20.84
C ILE A 140 3.25 0.10 -19.99
N GLU A 141 3.32 -0.10 -18.67
CA GLU A 141 3.99 0.81 -17.74
C GLU A 141 5.49 0.54 -17.71
N PRO A 142 6.33 1.48 -18.17
CA PRO A 142 7.77 1.38 -18.05
C PRO A 142 8.19 1.58 -16.59
N ARG A 143 9.04 0.70 -16.08
CA ARG A 143 9.58 0.73 -14.72
C ARG A 143 11.10 0.69 -14.77
N MET A 144 11.74 1.64 -14.12
CA MET A 144 13.19 1.65 -13.94
C MET A 144 13.52 1.15 -12.53
N CYS A 145 14.38 0.15 -12.43
CA CYS A 145 14.96 -0.28 -11.17
C CYS A 145 15.92 0.77 -10.65
N LEU A 146 15.83 1.09 -9.36
CA LEU A 146 16.71 2.02 -8.66
C LEU A 146 17.07 1.45 -7.29
N THR A 147 18.37 1.24 -7.05
CA THR A 147 18.93 0.70 -5.79
C THR A 147 19.93 1.65 -5.12
N GLU A 148 20.32 2.73 -5.78
CA GLU A 148 21.23 3.72 -5.22
C GLU A 148 20.54 4.55 -4.13
N THR A 149 21.02 4.40 -2.91
CA THR A 149 20.37 4.93 -1.70
C THR A 149 20.28 6.46 -1.70
N ASP A 150 21.27 7.16 -2.22
CA ASP A 150 21.27 8.63 -2.29
C ASP A 150 20.23 9.16 -3.28
N LEU A 151 20.10 8.52 -4.44
CA LEU A 151 19.08 8.86 -5.44
C LEU A 151 17.67 8.52 -4.92
N ILE A 152 17.53 7.40 -4.19
CA ILE A 152 16.26 7.06 -3.53
C ILE A 152 15.87 8.12 -2.52
N LYS A 153 16.81 8.56 -1.68
CA LYS A 153 16.58 9.63 -0.71
C LYS A 153 16.19 10.95 -1.39
N GLU A 154 16.89 11.34 -2.46
CA GLU A 154 16.54 12.52 -3.24
C GLU A 154 15.12 12.40 -3.84
N LEU A 155 14.79 11.26 -4.46
CA LEU A 155 13.46 11.01 -5.04
C LEU A 155 12.35 11.13 -4.01
N LEU A 156 12.52 10.50 -2.85
CA LEU A 156 11.48 10.41 -1.82
C LEU A 156 11.31 11.72 -1.04
N SER A 157 12.34 12.56 -0.95
CA SER A 157 12.28 13.86 -0.27
C SER A 157 11.90 14.99 -1.23
N LYS A 158 12.75 15.28 -2.21
CA LYS A 158 12.64 16.45 -3.09
C LYS A 158 11.46 16.33 -4.08
N TYR A 159 11.22 15.12 -4.61
CA TYR A 159 10.21 14.90 -5.66
C TYR A 159 8.91 14.28 -5.15
N SER A 160 8.63 14.36 -3.85
CA SER A 160 7.45 13.77 -3.22
C SER A 160 6.11 14.30 -3.73
N THR A 161 6.06 15.55 -4.20
CA THR A 161 4.85 16.20 -4.73
C THR A 161 4.61 15.90 -6.21
N VAL A 162 5.70 15.75 -6.98
CA VAL A 162 5.67 15.50 -8.43
C VAL A 162 5.88 14.03 -8.79
N SER A 163 5.89 13.16 -7.79
CA SER A 163 5.90 11.71 -7.95
C SER A 163 4.88 11.02 -7.05
N GLY A 164 4.42 9.84 -7.46
CA GLY A 164 3.41 9.13 -6.66
C GLY A 164 2.99 7.79 -7.24
N LYS A 165 1.73 7.44 -7.05
CA LYS A 165 1.15 6.18 -7.53
C LYS A 165 0.76 6.29 -8.99
N SER A 166 1.14 5.29 -9.79
CA SER A 166 0.79 5.24 -11.20
C SER A 166 -0.72 5.02 -11.41
N TRP A 167 -1.20 5.38 -12.61
CA TRP A 167 -2.57 5.09 -13.00
C TRP A 167 -2.89 3.58 -12.90
N LEU A 168 -1.97 2.72 -13.32
CA LEU A 168 -2.16 1.27 -13.26
C LEU A 168 -2.31 0.77 -11.83
N GLN A 169 -1.51 1.28 -10.89
CA GLN A 169 -1.64 0.98 -9.46
C GLN A 169 -2.99 1.44 -8.90
N GLN A 170 -3.42 2.67 -9.23
CA GLN A 170 -4.70 3.20 -8.79
C GLN A 170 -5.88 2.38 -9.35
N GLN A 171 -5.81 1.94 -10.62
CA GLN A 171 -6.87 1.11 -11.20
C GLN A 171 -6.88 -0.31 -10.59
N GLY A 172 -5.71 -0.91 -10.33
CA GLY A 172 -5.60 -2.23 -9.71
C GLY A 172 -6.17 -2.27 -8.29
N SER A 173 -6.00 -1.19 -7.53
CA SER A 173 -6.49 -1.09 -6.14
C SER A 173 -7.85 -0.40 -5.98
N LYS A 174 -8.45 0.09 -7.08
CA LYS A 174 -9.65 0.94 -7.06
C LYS A 174 -10.82 0.37 -6.25
N HIS A 175 -11.07 -0.92 -6.36
CA HIS A 175 -12.19 -1.58 -5.69
C HIS A 175 -11.88 -1.98 -4.26
N PHE A 176 -10.61 -2.18 -3.97
CA PHE A 176 -10.10 -2.66 -2.69
C PHE A 176 -9.75 -1.51 -1.73
N ILE A 177 -8.96 -0.52 -2.15
CA ILE A 177 -8.53 0.64 -1.34
C ILE A 177 -9.27 1.92 -1.77
N GLY A 178 -9.56 2.05 -3.07
CA GLY A 178 -10.19 3.25 -3.63
C GLY A 178 -9.22 4.42 -3.78
N ARG A 179 -9.65 5.63 -3.39
CA ARG A 179 -8.91 6.89 -3.49
C ARG A 179 -8.36 7.38 -2.14
N GLY A 180 -8.27 6.49 -1.13
CA GLY A 180 -7.71 6.82 0.17
C GLY A 180 -6.23 7.19 0.11
N LEU A 181 -5.68 7.64 1.23
CA LEU A 181 -4.34 8.23 1.38
C LEU A 181 -3.22 7.44 0.69
N LEU A 182 -3.28 6.09 0.73
CA LEU A 182 -2.27 5.24 0.11
C LEU A 182 -2.18 5.44 -1.40
N MET A 183 -3.30 5.68 -2.09
CA MET A 183 -3.40 5.82 -3.54
C MET A 183 -3.55 7.26 -4.02
N ALA A 184 -3.74 8.21 -3.10
CA ALA A 184 -3.87 9.63 -3.43
C ALA A 184 -2.55 10.23 -3.95
N ASN A 185 -2.65 11.21 -4.84
CA ASN A 185 -1.53 11.94 -5.42
C ASN A 185 -1.74 13.45 -5.33
N GLY A 186 -0.65 14.23 -5.44
CA GLY A 186 -0.67 15.69 -5.52
C GLY A 186 -1.42 16.33 -4.34
N GLN A 187 -2.25 17.34 -4.62
CA GLN A 187 -3.00 18.10 -3.60
C GLN A 187 -3.99 17.23 -2.83
N ASN A 188 -4.59 16.20 -3.46
CA ASN A 188 -5.49 15.26 -2.76
C ASN A 188 -4.75 14.50 -1.67
N TRP A 189 -3.53 14.00 -1.99
CA TRP A 189 -2.69 13.33 -1.01
C TRP A 189 -2.29 14.27 0.13
N PHE A 190 -1.84 15.50 -0.19
CA PHE A 190 -1.44 16.49 0.80
C PHE A 190 -2.59 16.79 1.78
N HIS A 191 -3.77 17.03 1.23
CA HIS A 191 -4.95 17.34 2.00
C HIS A 191 -5.39 16.16 2.90
N GLN A 192 -5.51 14.95 2.34
CA GLN A 192 -5.87 13.76 3.12
C GLN A 192 -4.83 13.49 4.22
N ARG A 193 -3.53 13.59 3.90
CA ARG A 193 -2.47 13.39 4.88
C ARG A 193 -2.55 14.38 6.04
N HIS A 194 -2.85 15.64 5.76
CA HIS A 194 -2.98 16.68 6.78
C HIS A 194 -4.15 16.38 7.76
N ILE A 195 -5.26 15.90 7.26
CA ILE A 195 -6.43 15.54 8.09
C ILE A 195 -6.15 14.32 8.97
N VAL A 196 -5.49 13.31 8.40
CA VAL A 196 -5.31 12.01 9.05
C VAL A 196 -4.11 11.99 10.01
N ALA A 197 -3.04 12.75 9.75
CA ALA A 197 -1.80 12.70 10.53
C ALA A 197 -1.99 12.90 12.05
N PRO A 198 -2.88 13.78 12.54
CA PRO A 198 -3.08 13.95 13.97
C PRO A 198 -3.58 12.70 14.71
N ALA A 199 -4.19 11.71 14.02
CA ALA A 199 -4.58 10.45 14.64
C ALA A 199 -3.38 9.59 15.07
N PHE A 200 -2.20 9.78 14.45
CA PHE A 200 -1.03 8.93 14.64
C PHE A 200 0.11 9.58 15.40
N VAL A 201 -0.12 10.71 16.09
CA VAL A 201 0.91 11.45 16.82
C VAL A 201 0.46 11.92 18.21
N GLY A 202 1.42 12.24 19.07
CA GLY A 202 1.19 12.89 20.35
C GLY A 202 0.40 12.06 21.35
N ASP A 203 -0.48 12.72 22.10
CA ASP A 203 -1.25 12.09 23.19
C ASP A 203 -2.30 11.09 22.68
N ARG A 204 -2.76 11.24 21.44
CA ARG A 204 -3.64 10.23 20.82
C ARG A 204 -2.93 8.91 20.67
N LEU A 205 -1.72 8.93 20.13
CA LEU A 205 -0.93 7.70 20.01
C LEU A 205 -0.76 7.03 21.38
N LYS A 206 -0.48 7.83 22.43
CA LYS A 206 -0.37 7.30 23.79
C LYS A 206 -1.66 6.66 24.31
N SER A 207 -2.82 7.25 23.99
CA SER A 207 -4.12 6.73 24.44
C SER A 207 -4.44 5.35 23.87
N TYR A 208 -3.89 5.00 22.71
CA TYR A 208 -4.08 3.68 22.10
C TYR A 208 -3.35 2.54 22.82
N ALA A 209 -2.32 2.85 23.62
CA ALA A 209 -1.56 1.83 24.34
C ALA A 209 -2.44 0.97 25.26
N GLY A 210 -3.46 1.56 25.90
CA GLY A 210 -4.41 0.84 26.73
C GLY A 210 -5.17 -0.24 25.95
N TYR A 211 -5.72 0.09 24.79
CA TYR A 211 -6.42 -0.87 23.91
C TYR A 211 -5.48 -1.98 23.41
N MET A 212 -4.24 -1.63 23.04
CA MET A 212 -3.24 -2.61 22.60
C MET A 212 -2.92 -3.63 23.71
N VAL A 213 -2.77 -3.16 24.96
CA VAL A 213 -2.55 -4.03 26.14
C VAL A 213 -3.77 -4.92 26.40
N GLU A 214 -4.98 -4.37 26.38
CA GLU A 214 -6.22 -5.11 26.63
C GLU A 214 -6.43 -6.23 25.60
N CYS A 215 -6.40 -5.90 24.31
CA CYS A 215 -6.54 -6.89 23.23
C CYS A 215 -5.45 -7.97 23.31
N THR A 216 -4.20 -7.58 23.62
CA THR A 216 -3.09 -8.53 23.77
C THR A 216 -3.32 -9.47 24.96
N LYS A 217 -3.82 -8.94 26.07
CA LYS A 217 -4.15 -9.74 27.25
C LYS A 217 -5.23 -10.77 26.93
N GLU A 218 -6.31 -10.37 26.25
CA GLU A 218 -7.38 -11.27 25.81
C GLU A 218 -6.84 -12.41 24.93
N MET A 219 -5.97 -12.08 23.97
CA MET A 219 -5.32 -13.09 23.11
C MET A 219 -4.45 -14.06 23.92
N LEU A 220 -3.60 -13.55 24.82
CA LEU A 220 -2.70 -14.39 25.62
C LEU A 220 -3.47 -15.30 26.59
N GLU A 221 -4.58 -14.83 27.17
CA GLU A 221 -5.48 -15.65 27.99
C GLU A 221 -6.14 -16.78 27.19
N SER A 222 -6.52 -16.49 25.92
CA SER A 222 -7.04 -17.53 25.01
C SER A 222 -5.99 -18.59 24.72
N ILE A 223 -4.76 -18.20 24.40
CA ILE A 223 -3.64 -19.12 24.16
C ILE A 223 -3.37 -19.96 25.43
N GLU A 224 -3.35 -19.33 26.61
CA GLU A 224 -3.11 -20.03 27.88
C GLU A 224 -4.17 -21.10 28.18
N LYS A 225 -5.45 -20.81 27.89
CA LYS A 225 -6.53 -21.81 28.02
C LYS A 225 -6.32 -23.01 27.09
N GLU A 226 -5.90 -22.74 25.85
CA GLU A 226 -5.62 -23.78 24.86
C GLU A 226 -4.39 -24.61 25.26
N VAL A 227 -3.33 -24.00 25.80
CA VAL A 227 -2.16 -24.71 26.32
C VAL A 227 -2.56 -25.61 27.52
N LYS A 228 -3.39 -25.11 28.45
CA LYS A 228 -3.91 -25.89 29.58
C LYS A 228 -4.79 -27.05 29.11
N SER A 229 -5.43 -26.96 27.93
CA SER A 229 -6.18 -28.07 27.34
C SER A 229 -5.31 -29.11 26.62
N GLY A 230 -3.98 -28.93 26.62
CA GLY A 230 -3.01 -29.84 26.00
C GLY A 230 -2.52 -29.45 24.61
N ARG A 231 -2.94 -28.32 24.07
CA ARG A 231 -2.41 -27.82 22.80
C ARG A 231 -1.04 -27.20 22.99
N SER A 232 -0.05 -27.65 22.24
CA SER A 232 1.32 -27.12 22.30
C SER A 232 1.75 -26.37 21.04
N GLU A 233 1.13 -26.66 19.89
CA GLU A 233 1.46 -26.07 18.59
C GLU A 233 0.39 -25.05 18.17
N PHE A 234 0.85 -23.88 17.70
CA PHE A 234 0.03 -22.74 17.32
C PHE A 234 0.49 -22.16 15.97
N GLU A 235 -0.43 -21.88 15.06
CA GLU A 235 -0.13 -21.04 13.90
C GLU A 235 -0.22 -19.57 14.33
N ILE A 236 0.94 -18.99 14.66
CA ILE A 236 1.02 -17.68 15.33
C ILE A 236 0.51 -16.52 14.45
N GLY A 237 0.59 -16.63 13.12
CA GLY A 237 0.13 -15.61 12.19
C GLY A 237 -1.38 -15.38 12.25
N GLU A 238 -2.18 -16.42 12.53
CA GLU A 238 -3.63 -16.27 12.72
C GLU A 238 -3.96 -15.43 13.96
N TYR A 239 -3.24 -15.70 15.07
CA TYR A 239 -3.40 -14.94 16.32
C TYR A 239 -2.98 -13.48 16.12
N MET A 240 -1.84 -13.22 15.46
CA MET A 240 -1.37 -11.87 15.19
C MET A 240 -2.33 -11.11 14.25
N THR A 241 -2.87 -11.78 13.24
CA THR A 241 -3.85 -11.18 12.31
C THR A 241 -5.13 -10.78 13.02
N ARG A 242 -5.68 -11.65 13.89
CA ARG A 242 -6.88 -11.32 14.68
C ARG A 242 -6.61 -10.18 15.65
N LEU A 243 -5.48 -10.22 16.36
CA LEU A 243 -5.12 -9.23 17.36
C LEU A 243 -4.97 -7.84 16.74
N THR A 244 -4.19 -7.71 15.66
CA THR A 244 -3.97 -6.42 15.00
C THR A 244 -5.25 -5.89 14.34
N ALA A 245 -6.11 -6.78 13.85
CA ALA A 245 -7.43 -6.40 13.33
C ALA A 245 -8.35 -5.84 14.43
N ASP A 246 -8.34 -6.44 15.63
CA ASP A 246 -9.11 -5.96 16.78
C ASP A 246 -8.58 -4.60 17.27
N ILE A 247 -7.26 -4.47 17.41
CA ILE A 247 -6.62 -3.22 17.81
C ILE A 247 -7.01 -2.08 16.86
N ILE A 248 -6.90 -2.26 15.54
CA ILE A 248 -7.29 -1.24 14.55
C ILE A 248 -8.78 -0.90 14.63
N SER A 249 -9.64 -1.92 14.83
CA SER A 249 -11.08 -1.68 14.96
C SER A 249 -11.43 -0.82 16.17
N ARG A 250 -10.78 -1.07 17.31
CA ARG A 250 -11.02 -0.33 18.55
C ARG A 250 -10.38 1.06 18.52
N THR A 251 -9.18 1.21 17.98
CA THR A 251 -8.41 2.47 18.03
C THR A 251 -8.83 3.48 16.97
N GLU A 252 -9.13 3.04 15.76
CA GLU A 252 -9.36 3.93 14.62
C GLU A 252 -10.84 4.10 14.27
N PHE A 253 -11.70 3.20 14.75
CA PHE A 253 -13.11 3.18 14.36
C PHE A 253 -14.07 3.03 15.55
N GLU A 254 -13.59 2.84 16.79
CA GLU A 254 -14.43 2.52 17.96
C GLU A 254 -15.58 1.54 17.62
N SER A 255 -15.30 0.61 16.71
CA SER A 255 -16.27 -0.36 16.23
C SER A 255 -16.18 -1.67 16.99
N SER A 256 -17.29 -2.45 17.02
CA SER A 256 -17.25 -3.80 17.59
C SER A 256 -16.35 -4.72 16.78
N PHE A 257 -15.64 -5.62 17.47
CA PHE A 257 -14.81 -6.67 16.89
C PHE A 257 -15.50 -7.46 15.77
N GLU A 258 -16.78 -7.80 15.95
CA GLU A 258 -17.54 -8.60 14.98
C GLU A 258 -17.71 -7.89 13.62
N LYS A 259 -18.03 -6.60 13.61
CA LYS A 259 -18.15 -5.83 12.35
C LYS A 259 -16.77 -5.66 11.70
N GLY A 260 -15.75 -5.35 12.50
CA GLY A 260 -14.37 -5.28 12.03
C GLY A 260 -13.93 -6.58 11.36
N LYS A 261 -14.15 -7.73 12.00
CA LYS A 261 -13.81 -9.08 11.49
C LYS A 261 -14.45 -9.37 10.12
N GLN A 262 -15.72 -9.03 9.94
CA GLN A 262 -16.40 -9.20 8.64
C GLN A 262 -15.76 -8.33 7.55
N ILE A 263 -15.46 -7.06 7.85
CA ILE A 263 -14.79 -6.14 6.91
C ILE A 263 -13.42 -6.67 6.52
N PHE A 264 -12.59 -7.13 7.48
CA PHE A 264 -11.27 -7.70 7.21
C PHE A 264 -11.34 -8.93 6.31
N HIS A 265 -12.26 -9.86 6.59
CA HIS A 265 -12.44 -11.05 5.77
C HIS A 265 -12.79 -10.68 4.32
N LEU A 266 -13.77 -9.79 4.14
CA LEU A 266 -14.19 -9.34 2.80
C LEU A 266 -13.07 -8.58 2.08
N LEU A 267 -12.31 -7.74 2.78
CA LEU A 267 -11.18 -7.00 2.20
C LEU A 267 -10.05 -7.96 1.78
N THR A 268 -9.76 -9.00 2.54
CA THR A 268 -8.76 -10.02 2.17
C THR A 268 -9.15 -10.75 0.89
N VAL A 269 -10.41 -11.20 0.78
CA VAL A 269 -10.91 -11.84 -0.45
C VAL A 269 -10.86 -10.87 -1.63
N LEU A 270 -11.30 -9.63 -1.41
CA LEU A 270 -11.31 -8.58 -2.42
C LEU A 270 -9.89 -8.24 -2.91
N GLN A 271 -8.90 -8.22 -2.02
CA GLN A 271 -7.49 -8.04 -2.33
C GLN A 271 -6.98 -9.11 -3.31
N HIS A 272 -7.25 -10.37 -3.01
CA HIS A 272 -6.86 -11.49 -3.88
C HIS A 272 -7.49 -11.41 -5.27
N LEU A 273 -8.79 -11.12 -5.35
CA LEU A 273 -9.49 -10.97 -6.62
C LEU A 273 -8.99 -9.77 -7.42
N CYS A 274 -8.74 -8.64 -6.76
CA CYS A 274 -8.17 -7.44 -7.40
C CYS A 274 -6.75 -7.70 -7.91
N ALA A 275 -5.92 -8.44 -7.17
CA ALA A 275 -4.58 -8.82 -7.60
C ALA A 275 -4.61 -9.72 -8.84
N GLN A 276 -5.55 -10.66 -8.91
CA GLN A 276 -5.76 -11.51 -10.09
C GLN A 276 -6.28 -10.70 -11.29
N ALA A 277 -7.29 -9.86 -11.07
CA ALA A 277 -7.89 -9.02 -12.11
C ALA A 277 -6.91 -7.97 -12.65
N SER A 278 -5.99 -7.48 -11.85
CA SER A 278 -5.01 -6.47 -12.26
C SER A 278 -4.10 -6.91 -13.41
N ARG A 279 -3.90 -8.21 -13.57
CA ARG A 279 -3.15 -8.80 -14.71
C ARG A 279 -3.78 -8.51 -16.08
N HIS A 280 -5.08 -8.27 -16.11
CA HIS A 280 -5.83 -7.98 -17.34
C HIS A 280 -5.97 -6.48 -17.63
N LEU A 281 -5.57 -5.59 -16.71
CA LEU A 281 -5.65 -4.14 -16.90
C LEU A 281 -4.79 -3.61 -18.04
N CYS A 282 -3.83 -4.41 -18.53
CA CYS A 282 -3.00 -4.08 -19.69
C CYS A 282 -3.79 -4.02 -21.01
N PHE A 283 -4.99 -4.63 -21.06
CA PHE A 283 -5.82 -4.62 -22.26
C PHE A 283 -6.82 -3.47 -22.23
N PRO A 284 -6.88 -2.64 -23.29
CA PRO A 284 -7.87 -1.57 -23.39
C PRO A 284 -9.29 -2.11 -23.20
N GLY A 285 -10.09 -1.42 -22.38
CA GLY A 285 -11.50 -1.79 -22.17
C GLY A 285 -11.75 -3.02 -21.27
N SER A 286 -10.71 -3.74 -20.83
CA SER A 286 -10.87 -4.98 -20.03
C SER A 286 -11.73 -4.81 -18.77
N ARG A 287 -11.71 -3.63 -18.15
CA ARG A 287 -12.51 -3.28 -16.96
C ARG A 287 -14.02 -3.22 -17.21
N PHE A 288 -14.44 -3.05 -18.47
CA PHE A 288 -15.87 -2.98 -18.85
C PHE A 288 -16.45 -4.35 -19.19
N PHE A 289 -15.61 -5.35 -19.42
CA PHE A 289 -16.09 -6.71 -19.68
C PHE A 289 -16.75 -7.30 -18.43
N PRO A 290 -17.96 -7.85 -18.55
CA PRO A 290 -18.69 -8.48 -17.45
C PRO A 290 -18.12 -9.87 -17.12
N SER A 291 -16.82 -9.94 -16.82
CA SER A 291 -16.17 -11.18 -16.39
C SER A 291 -16.71 -11.65 -15.04
N LYS A 292 -16.55 -12.94 -14.72
CA LYS A 292 -16.88 -13.50 -13.41
C LYS A 292 -16.17 -12.70 -12.29
N TYR A 293 -14.88 -12.42 -12.48
CA TYR A 293 -14.07 -11.63 -11.53
C TYR A 293 -14.63 -10.23 -11.30
N ASN A 294 -14.97 -9.50 -12.38
CA ASN A 294 -15.48 -8.13 -12.25
C ASN A 294 -16.84 -8.08 -11.53
N ARG A 295 -17.69 -9.09 -11.72
CA ARG A 295 -18.98 -9.21 -11.02
C ARG A 295 -18.78 -9.51 -9.53
N GLU A 296 -17.90 -10.45 -9.21
CA GLU A 296 -17.58 -10.83 -7.83
C GLU A 296 -16.92 -9.68 -7.06
N ILE A 297 -15.95 -8.99 -7.66
CA ILE A 297 -15.32 -7.77 -7.11
C ILE A 297 -16.38 -6.71 -6.82
N LYS A 298 -17.33 -6.47 -7.74
CA LYS A 298 -18.38 -5.47 -7.54
C LYS A 298 -19.33 -5.85 -6.39
N ALA A 299 -19.69 -7.12 -6.26
CA ALA A 299 -20.55 -7.63 -5.19
C ALA A 299 -19.86 -7.51 -3.81
N LEU A 300 -18.60 -7.95 -3.71
CA LEU A 300 -17.82 -7.85 -2.47
C LEU A 300 -17.58 -6.40 -2.06
N LYS A 301 -17.22 -5.54 -3.02
CA LYS A 301 -17.09 -4.09 -2.76
C LYS A 301 -18.39 -3.52 -2.17
N GLY A 302 -19.55 -3.87 -2.74
CA GLY A 302 -20.84 -3.43 -2.23
C GLY A 302 -21.07 -3.83 -0.77
N LYS A 303 -20.78 -5.09 -0.41
CA LYS A 303 -20.90 -5.58 0.97
C LYS A 303 -19.96 -4.85 1.95
N VAL A 304 -18.71 -4.59 1.53
CA VAL A 304 -17.77 -3.81 2.36
C VAL A 304 -18.28 -2.38 2.58
N GLU A 305 -18.78 -1.72 1.52
CA GLU A 305 -19.30 -0.35 1.61
C GLU A 305 -20.58 -0.28 2.43
N GLU A 306 -21.43 -1.31 2.40
CA GLU A 306 -22.62 -1.43 3.26
C GLU A 306 -22.24 -1.50 4.74
N LEU A 307 -21.31 -2.38 5.13
CA LEU A 307 -20.82 -2.48 6.51
C LEU A 307 -20.15 -1.19 7.01
N LEU A 308 -19.36 -0.55 6.15
CA LEU A 308 -18.75 0.75 6.48
C LEU A 308 -19.80 1.84 6.64
N MET A 309 -20.83 1.82 5.79
CA MET A 309 -21.94 2.79 5.89
C MET A 309 -22.72 2.62 7.19
N GLU A 310 -22.95 1.39 7.66
CA GLU A 310 -23.57 1.14 8.96
C GLU A 310 -22.76 1.74 10.12
N ILE A 311 -21.42 1.58 10.10
CA ILE A 311 -20.54 2.16 11.12
C ILE A 311 -20.63 3.69 11.08
N ILE A 312 -20.56 4.29 9.89
CA ILE A 312 -20.62 5.73 9.68
C ILE A 312 -21.98 6.28 10.12
N GLN A 313 -23.07 5.60 9.75
CA GLN A 313 -24.43 6.07 10.09
C GLN A 313 -24.70 5.96 11.59
N SER A 314 -24.31 4.86 12.22
CA SER A 314 -24.41 4.71 13.68
C SER A 314 -23.71 5.85 14.43
N ARG A 315 -22.52 6.29 13.93
CA ARG A 315 -21.77 7.40 14.51
C ARG A 315 -22.49 8.74 14.31
N LYS A 316 -23.11 8.96 13.15
CA LYS A 316 -23.92 10.16 12.87
C LYS A 316 -25.17 10.22 13.72
N ASP A 317 -25.88 9.10 13.82
CA ASP A 317 -27.11 9.00 14.62
C ASP A 317 -26.85 9.33 16.10
N CYS A 318 -25.69 8.89 16.65
CA CYS A 318 -25.30 9.23 18.02
C CYS A 318 -25.19 10.75 18.26
N VAL A 319 -24.70 11.49 17.26
CA VAL A 319 -24.60 12.97 17.34
C VAL A 319 -25.96 13.64 17.11
N GLU A 320 -26.71 13.18 16.11
CA GLU A 320 -28.02 13.75 15.76
C GLU A 320 -29.05 13.58 16.88
N ILE A 321 -29.01 12.45 17.62
CA ILE A 321 -29.90 12.17 18.77
C ILE A 321 -29.41 12.86 20.07
N GLY A 322 -28.25 13.56 20.00
CA GLY A 322 -27.69 14.27 21.15
C GLY A 322 -27.00 13.36 22.19
N ARG A 323 -26.73 12.09 21.87
CA ARG A 323 -25.97 11.17 22.74
C ARG A 323 -24.50 11.52 22.80
N SER A 324 -24.00 12.24 21.83
CA SER A 324 -22.61 12.73 21.76
C SER A 324 -22.58 14.14 21.20
N SER A 325 -21.68 14.99 21.72
CA SER A 325 -21.43 16.34 21.23
C SER A 325 -20.51 16.39 20.00
N SER A 326 -19.87 15.28 19.63
CA SER A 326 -18.95 15.18 18.50
C SER A 326 -18.97 13.78 17.90
N TYR A 327 -18.45 13.64 16.68
CA TYR A 327 -18.31 12.33 16.00
C TYR A 327 -17.21 11.43 16.61
N GLY A 328 -16.57 11.85 17.69
CA GLY A 328 -15.49 11.12 18.34
C GLY A 328 -14.10 11.67 17.99
N ASN A 329 -13.09 11.13 18.67
CA ASN A 329 -11.70 11.55 18.54
C ASN A 329 -10.81 10.54 17.78
N ASP A 330 -11.38 9.42 17.36
CA ASP A 330 -10.74 8.42 16.51
C ASP A 330 -10.62 8.93 15.05
N LEU A 331 -9.98 8.13 14.19
CA LEU A 331 -9.79 8.48 12.78
C LEU A 331 -11.11 8.77 12.06
N LEU A 332 -12.12 7.92 12.25
CA LEU A 332 -13.42 8.10 11.62
C LEU A 332 -14.10 9.40 12.08
N GLY A 333 -14.06 9.67 13.39
CA GLY A 333 -14.62 10.90 13.98
C GLY A 333 -13.95 12.15 13.41
N MET A 334 -12.62 12.13 13.24
CA MET A 334 -11.88 13.24 12.63
C MET A 334 -12.30 13.49 11.18
N LEU A 335 -12.43 12.44 10.38
CA LEU A 335 -12.87 12.54 8.99
C LEU A 335 -14.30 13.09 8.88
N LEU A 336 -15.21 12.65 9.75
CA LEU A 336 -16.59 13.13 9.80
C LEU A 336 -16.68 14.60 10.26
N ASN A 337 -15.92 14.98 11.29
CA ASN A 337 -15.83 16.36 11.79
C ASN A 337 -15.33 17.31 10.69
N GLU A 338 -14.30 16.90 9.93
CA GLU A 338 -13.75 17.72 8.84
C GLU A 338 -14.77 17.85 7.68
N MET A 339 -15.49 16.78 7.36
CA MET A 339 -16.55 16.81 6.35
C MET A 339 -17.66 17.79 6.75
N GLN A 340 -18.04 17.83 8.04
CA GLN A 340 -19.08 18.73 8.53
C GLN A 340 -18.65 20.20 8.52
N LYS A 341 -17.41 20.50 8.97
CA LYS A 341 -16.85 21.88 8.95
C LYS A 341 -16.92 22.46 7.54
N LYS A 342 -16.48 21.70 6.53
CA LYS A 342 -16.48 22.17 5.13
C LYS A 342 -17.88 22.39 4.55
N LYS A 343 -18.89 21.63 4.99
CA LYS A 343 -20.27 21.89 4.59
C LYS A 343 -20.78 23.24 5.12
N LEU A 344 -20.37 23.61 6.34
CA LEU A 344 -20.74 24.88 6.96
C LEU A 344 -20.05 26.09 6.30
N ASP A 345 -18.77 25.92 5.91
CA ASP A 345 -17.97 27.00 5.33
C ASP A 345 -18.28 27.28 3.85
N GLY A 346 -19.20 26.53 3.22
CA GLY A 346 -19.59 26.71 1.81
C GLY A 346 -18.46 26.54 0.79
N ASN A 347 -17.31 26.03 1.22
CA ASN A 347 -16.09 25.95 0.42
C ASN A 347 -16.09 24.68 -0.43
N ASN A 348 -16.40 24.82 -1.72
CA ASN A 348 -16.39 23.74 -2.73
C ASN A 348 -14.99 23.28 -3.16
N GLY A 349 -13.93 23.58 -2.40
CA GLY A 349 -12.57 23.09 -2.63
C GLY A 349 -12.49 21.57 -2.59
N LEU A 350 -11.28 21.01 -2.47
CA LEU A 350 -10.98 19.57 -2.30
C LEU A 350 -11.78 18.98 -1.12
N SER A 351 -13.08 18.66 -1.34
CA SER A 351 -13.99 18.25 -0.28
C SER A 351 -13.87 16.76 0.01
N LEU A 352 -13.74 16.42 1.29
CA LEU A 352 -14.05 15.09 1.78
C LEU A 352 -15.52 14.80 1.48
N ASN A 353 -15.77 13.79 0.68
CA ASN A 353 -17.10 13.23 0.51
C ASN A 353 -17.16 11.85 1.17
N LEU A 354 -18.36 11.33 1.32
CA LEU A 354 -18.60 10.06 1.99
C LEU A 354 -17.82 8.89 1.34
N GLN A 355 -17.67 8.91 0.00
CA GLN A 355 -16.89 7.89 -0.72
C GLN A 355 -15.40 7.94 -0.35
N ILE A 356 -14.82 9.13 -0.19
CA ILE A 356 -13.42 9.27 0.24
C ILE A 356 -13.27 8.80 1.68
N ILE A 357 -14.21 9.08 2.58
CA ILE A 357 -14.19 8.58 3.96
C ILE A 357 -14.22 7.04 3.97
N MET A 358 -15.10 6.41 3.20
CA MET A 358 -15.12 4.95 3.06
C MET A 358 -13.81 4.40 2.47
N ASP A 359 -13.21 5.10 1.52
CA ASP A 359 -11.93 4.70 0.92
C ASP A 359 -10.78 4.85 1.92
N GLU A 360 -10.81 5.86 2.80
CA GLU A 360 -9.87 5.98 3.92
C GLU A 360 -10.06 4.84 4.92
N CYS A 361 -11.29 4.55 5.33
CA CYS A 361 -11.57 3.41 6.21
C CYS A 361 -11.00 2.11 5.63
N LYS A 362 -11.26 1.80 4.35
CA LYS A 362 -10.68 0.62 3.67
C LYS A 362 -9.15 0.64 3.68
N THR A 363 -8.55 1.82 3.44
CA THR A 363 -7.10 2.01 3.46
C THR A 363 -6.51 1.67 4.82
N PHE A 364 -7.08 2.19 5.91
CA PHE A 364 -6.56 1.98 7.26
C PHE A 364 -6.88 0.60 7.82
N PHE A 365 -8.05 0.05 7.51
CA PHE A 365 -8.35 -1.35 7.82
C PHE A 365 -7.33 -2.30 7.19
N PHE A 366 -6.97 -2.08 5.92
CA PHE A 366 -5.97 -2.93 5.25
C PHE A 366 -4.56 -2.67 5.76
N ALA A 367 -4.11 -1.41 5.75
CA ALA A 367 -2.72 -1.07 6.03
C ALA A 367 -2.34 -1.33 7.50
N GLY A 368 -3.27 -1.09 8.43
CA GLY A 368 -2.98 -1.17 9.86
C GLY A 368 -2.83 -2.60 10.37
N HIS A 369 -3.67 -3.54 9.93
CA HIS A 369 -3.59 -4.90 10.48
C HIS A 369 -2.60 -5.81 9.76
N GLU A 370 -2.65 -5.90 8.43
CA GLU A 370 -1.88 -6.90 7.68
C GLU A 370 -0.37 -6.72 7.85
N THR A 371 0.12 -5.48 7.80
CA THR A 371 1.56 -5.21 7.86
C THR A 371 2.13 -5.48 9.23
N THR A 372 1.44 -5.07 10.31
CA THR A 372 1.87 -5.32 11.69
C THR A 372 1.76 -6.79 12.07
N ALA A 373 0.68 -7.48 11.65
CA ALA A 373 0.54 -8.91 11.85
C ALA A 373 1.71 -9.70 11.22
N LEU A 374 2.13 -9.34 10.02
CA LEU A 374 3.26 -9.97 9.35
C LEU A 374 4.59 -9.64 10.02
N LEU A 375 4.80 -8.41 10.46
CA LEU A 375 5.98 -8.04 11.25
C LEU A 375 6.06 -8.90 12.52
N LEU A 376 4.97 -9.01 13.28
CA LEU A 376 4.89 -9.83 14.49
C LEU A 376 5.16 -11.32 14.19
N THR A 377 4.52 -11.85 13.15
CA THR A 377 4.64 -13.25 12.74
C THR A 377 6.10 -13.60 12.41
N TRP A 378 6.76 -12.78 11.59
CA TRP A 378 8.15 -12.99 11.24
C TRP A 378 9.11 -12.76 12.41
N THR A 379 8.82 -11.79 13.29
CA THR A 379 9.64 -11.57 14.49
C THR A 379 9.55 -12.75 15.46
N VAL A 380 8.36 -13.32 15.66
CA VAL A 380 8.19 -14.53 16.49
C VAL A 380 8.93 -15.72 15.86
N MET A 381 8.86 -15.91 14.55
CA MET A 381 9.63 -16.95 13.84
C MET A 381 11.15 -16.77 14.06
N LEU A 382 11.66 -15.55 13.89
CA LEU A 382 13.07 -15.25 14.09
C LEU A 382 13.52 -15.50 15.53
N LEU A 383 12.72 -15.12 16.52
CA LEU A 383 13.01 -15.39 17.94
C LEU A 383 12.85 -16.87 18.31
N ALA A 384 11.91 -17.59 17.68
CA ALA A 384 11.72 -19.03 17.88
C ALA A 384 12.92 -19.85 17.36
N THR A 385 13.62 -19.34 16.34
CA THR A 385 14.82 -19.97 15.79
C THR A 385 16.12 -19.45 16.42
N ASN A 386 16.04 -18.41 17.26
CA ASN A 386 17.19 -17.77 17.92
C ASN A 386 16.95 -17.62 19.43
N PRO A 387 17.00 -18.73 20.21
CA PRO A 387 16.65 -18.73 21.64
C PRO A 387 17.50 -17.77 22.46
N THR A 388 18.77 -17.58 22.13
CA THR A 388 19.64 -16.62 22.83
C THR A 388 19.10 -15.20 22.75
N TRP A 389 18.57 -14.78 21.59
CA TRP A 389 17.95 -13.46 21.44
C TRP A 389 16.60 -13.38 22.14
N GLN A 390 15.82 -14.45 22.12
CA GLN A 390 14.57 -14.53 22.88
C GLN A 390 14.83 -14.32 24.38
N ASP A 391 15.87 -14.95 24.94
CA ASP A 391 16.24 -14.84 26.35
C ASP A 391 16.79 -13.45 26.71
N LYS A 392 17.64 -12.86 25.85
CA LYS A 392 18.13 -11.48 26.02
C LYS A 392 16.96 -10.48 26.10
N VAL A 393 16.02 -10.58 25.14
CA VAL A 393 14.85 -9.69 25.10
C VAL A 393 13.94 -9.93 26.29
N ARG A 394 13.74 -11.19 26.72
CA ARG A 394 12.97 -11.51 27.92
C ARG A 394 13.58 -10.87 29.15
N ALA A 395 14.88 -11.00 29.34
CA ALA A 395 15.59 -10.36 30.45
C ALA A 395 15.44 -8.83 30.44
N GLU A 396 15.53 -8.19 29.27
CA GLU A 396 15.27 -6.75 29.13
C GLU A 396 13.84 -6.40 29.55
N VAL A 397 12.83 -7.11 29.04
CA VAL A 397 11.43 -6.85 29.35
C VAL A 397 11.16 -7.01 30.84
N MET A 398 11.68 -8.05 31.46
CA MET A 398 11.55 -8.27 32.92
C MET A 398 12.26 -7.18 33.73
N ALA A 399 13.43 -6.72 33.30
CA ALA A 399 14.15 -5.64 33.98
C ALA A 399 13.45 -4.28 33.85
N VAL A 400 12.81 -4.01 32.71
CA VAL A 400 12.16 -2.70 32.42
C VAL A 400 10.74 -2.63 32.94
N CYS A 401 9.94 -3.70 32.77
CA CYS A 401 8.51 -3.73 33.10
C CYS A 401 8.23 -4.41 34.45
N GLY A 402 9.13 -5.28 34.94
CA GLY A 402 8.89 -6.08 36.15
C GLY A 402 7.64 -6.96 35.99
N SER A 403 6.72 -6.84 36.94
CA SER A 403 5.39 -7.49 36.91
C SER A 403 4.30 -6.63 36.26
N GLU A 404 4.62 -5.38 35.85
CA GLU A 404 3.66 -4.47 35.26
C GLU A 404 3.44 -4.77 33.77
N THR A 405 2.24 -4.46 33.29
CA THR A 405 1.98 -4.46 31.85
C THR A 405 2.79 -3.36 31.17
N PRO A 406 3.34 -3.61 29.95
CA PRO A 406 4.09 -2.61 29.23
C PRO A 406 3.27 -1.33 29.01
N SER A 407 3.76 -0.20 29.49
CA SER A 407 3.17 1.13 29.29
C SER A 407 3.98 1.91 28.28
N PHE A 408 3.43 3.00 27.75
CA PHE A 408 4.13 3.88 26.80
C PHE A 408 5.53 4.31 27.31
N HIS A 409 5.69 4.53 28.64
CA HIS A 409 6.97 4.93 29.24
C HIS A 409 8.01 3.81 29.23
N HIS A 410 7.59 2.56 29.24
CA HIS A 410 8.50 1.42 29.18
C HIS A 410 9.07 1.23 27.78
N LEU A 411 8.30 1.56 26.72
CA LEU A 411 8.66 1.24 25.33
C LEU A 411 9.95 1.90 24.84
N SER A 412 10.28 3.10 25.35
CA SER A 412 11.53 3.81 25.00
C SER A 412 12.78 3.13 25.59
N LYS A 413 12.62 2.35 26.66
CA LYS A 413 13.70 1.65 27.37
C LYS A 413 13.97 0.25 26.80
N LEU A 414 13.06 -0.30 25.98
CA LEU A 414 13.19 -1.62 25.34
C LEU A 414 14.08 -1.50 24.09
N SER A 415 15.38 -1.42 24.28
CA SER A 415 16.37 -1.21 23.23
C SER A 415 16.68 -2.51 22.46
N LEU A 416 16.89 -3.64 23.15
CA LEU A 416 17.14 -4.93 22.52
C LEU A 416 15.92 -5.40 21.70
N LEU A 417 14.72 -5.23 22.25
CA LEU A 417 13.49 -5.48 21.52
C LEU A 417 13.39 -4.60 20.26
N SER A 418 13.79 -3.33 20.33
CA SER A 418 13.83 -2.44 19.18
C SER A 418 14.81 -2.91 18.10
N MET A 419 15.99 -3.41 18.51
CA MET A 419 16.99 -3.97 17.59
C MET A 419 16.43 -5.22 16.88
N VAL A 420 15.76 -6.11 17.59
CA VAL A 420 15.08 -7.30 17.03
C VAL A 420 14.00 -6.90 16.04
N ILE A 421 13.14 -5.94 16.36
CA ILE A 421 12.08 -5.45 15.46
C ILE A 421 12.69 -4.85 14.17
N ASN A 422 13.74 -4.04 14.30
CA ASN A 422 14.40 -3.46 13.13
C ASN A 422 15.04 -4.52 12.24
N GLU A 423 15.70 -5.52 12.83
CA GLU A 423 16.29 -6.62 12.06
C GLU A 423 15.22 -7.49 11.39
N SER A 424 14.07 -7.69 12.06
CA SER A 424 12.91 -8.35 11.44
C SER A 424 12.37 -7.57 10.25
N LEU A 425 12.26 -6.24 10.37
CA LEU A 425 11.86 -5.35 9.27
C LEU A 425 12.87 -5.33 8.13
N ARG A 426 14.15 -5.53 8.40
CA ARG A 426 15.18 -5.62 7.38
C ARG A 426 15.07 -6.94 6.61
N LEU A 427 15.01 -8.07 7.31
CA LEU A 427 14.97 -9.40 6.67
C LEU A 427 13.61 -9.70 6.03
N TYR A 428 12.52 -9.30 6.67
CA TYR A 428 11.14 -9.58 6.24
C TYR A 428 10.29 -8.30 6.18
N PRO A 429 10.66 -7.30 5.35
CA PRO A 429 9.86 -6.09 5.23
C PRO A 429 8.47 -6.44 4.68
N PRO A 430 7.36 -6.08 5.36
CA PRO A 430 6.02 -6.36 4.84
C PRO A 430 5.83 -5.87 3.41
N ALA A 431 6.33 -4.67 3.09
CA ALA A 431 6.38 -4.14 1.73
C ALA A 431 7.74 -4.45 1.09
N SER A 432 7.78 -5.34 0.09
CA SER A 432 9.02 -5.74 -0.60
C SER A 432 9.51 -4.73 -1.65
N ILE A 433 8.63 -3.82 -2.09
CA ILE A 433 8.90 -2.83 -3.14
C ILE A 433 8.24 -1.48 -2.82
N LEU A 434 8.84 -0.40 -3.30
CA LEU A 434 8.31 0.95 -3.20
C LEU A 434 8.28 1.61 -4.58
N PRO A 435 7.13 1.67 -5.27
CA PRO A 435 7.03 2.29 -6.58
C PRO A 435 6.70 3.79 -6.48
N ARG A 436 7.27 4.56 -7.45
CA ARG A 436 6.97 5.99 -7.67
C ARG A 436 6.94 6.28 -9.15
N MET A 437 5.86 6.88 -9.65
CA MET A 437 5.78 7.38 -11.03
C MET A 437 6.09 8.87 -11.05
N ALA A 438 6.91 9.31 -11.98
CA ALA A 438 7.16 10.72 -12.23
C ALA A 438 5.98 11.35 -13.01
N PHE A 439 5.42 12.44 -12.50
CA PHE A 439 4.30 13.16 -13.12
C PHE A 439 4.74 14.30 -14.04
N GLU A 440 6.01 14.64 -13.99
CA GLU A 440 6.71 15.57 -14.86
C GLU A 440 8.13 15.06 -15.13
N ASP A 441 8.87 15.70 -16.04
CA ASP A 441 10.29 15.37 -16.22
C ASP A 441 11.07 15.87 -15.00
N ILE A 442 11.83 14.99 -14.35
CA ILE A 442 12.63 15.29 -13.16
C ILE A 442 14.10 14.93 -13.40
N LYS A 443 15.01 15.69 -12.79
CA LYS A 443 16.45 15.39 -12.78
C LYS A 443 16.81 14.72 -11.46
N LEU A 444 17.23 13.47 -11.52
CA LEU A 444 17.57 12.65 -10.36
C LEU A 444 19.05 12.26 -10.43
N GLY A 445 19.91 12.99 -9.71
CA GLY A 445 21.36 12.86 -9.85
C GLY A 445 21.82 13.12 -11.28
N ASP A 446 22.43 12.11 -11.91
CA ASP A 446 22.87 12.09 -13.30
C ASP A 446 21.76 11.74 -14.32
N LEU A 447 20.58 11.29 -13.83
CA LEU A 447 19.50 10.81 -14.67
C LEU A 447 18.44 11.88 -14.95
N GLU A 448 18.01 11.95 -16.20
CA GLU A 448 16.81 12.66 -16.60
C GLU A 448 15.64 11.67 -16.68
N ILE A 449 14.79 11.69 -15.67
CA ILE A 449 13.63 10.80 -15.55
C ILE A 449 12.44 11.43 -16.29
N PRO A 450 11.98 10.84 -17.40
CA PRO A 450 10.87 11.40 -18.16
C PRO A 450 9.53 11.18 -17.43
N LYS A 451 8.62 12.13 -17.62
CA LYS A 451 7.21 11.99 -17.21
C LYS A 451 6.63 10.65 -17.68
N GLY A 452 5.96 9.95 -16.76
CA GLY A 452 5.34 8.65 -17.01
C GLY A 452 6.25 7.45 -16.79
N LEU A 453 7.55 7.66 -16.49
CA LEU A 453 8.42 6.57 -16.02
C LEU A 453 8.12 6.27 -14.55
N SER A 454 7.88 5.01 -14.27
CA SER A 454 7.73 4.50 -12.91
C SER A 454 9.09 4.07 -12.38
N ILE A 455 9.49 4.54 -11.20
CA ILE A 455 10.71 4.12 -10.53
C ILE A 455 10.33 2.99 -9.57
N TRP A 456 10.96 1.85 -9.72
CA TRP A 456 10.77 0.64 -8.95
C TRP A 456 11.95 0.47 -7.98
N ILE A 457 11.66 0.64 -6.68
CA ILE A 457 12.65 0.53 -5.60
C ILE A 457 12.45 -0.82 -4.94
N PRO A 458 13.34 -1.80 -5.14
CA PRO A 458 13.25 -3.14 -4.55
C PRO A 458 13.75 -3.12 -3.11
N LEU A 459 12.89 -2.76 -2.14
CA LEU A 459 13.26 -2.66 -0.72
C LEU A 459 13.92 -3.94 -0.20
N LEU A 460 13.34 -5.10 -0.52
CA LEU A 460 13.90 -6.38 -0.11
C LEU A 460 15.34 -6.56 -0.60
N ALA A 461 15.63 -6.23 -1.86
CA ALA A 461 16.98 -6.36 -2.40
C ALA A 461 17.97 -5.38 -1.76
N ILE A 462 17.51 -4.18 -1.40
CA ILE A 462 18.33 -3.17 -0.70
C ILE A 462 18.63 -3.63 0.73
N HIS A 463 17.63 -4.16 1.43
CA HIS A 463 17.76 -4.64 2.80
C HIS A 463 18.62 -5.92 2.90
N HIS A 464 18.79 -6.66 1.81
CA HIS A 464 19.62 -7.87 1.73
C HIS A 464 20.93 -7.68 0.95
N SER A 465 21.28 -6.43 0.61
CA SER A 465 22.49 -6.13 -0.15
C SER A 465 23.75 -6.33 0.69
N GLU A 466 24.63 -7.23 0.29
CA GLU A 466 25.93 -7.42 0.93
C GLU A 466 26.80 -6.15 0.87
N GLU A 467 26.65 -5.34 -0.15
CA GLU A 467 27.37 -4.06 -0.29
C GLU A 467 26.99 -3.08 0.83
N LEU A 468 25.72 -3.10 1.28
CA LEU A 468 25.21 -2.19 2.32
C LEU A 468 25.30 -2.79 3.73
N TRP A 469 25.12 -4.11 3.86
CA TRP A 469 24.95 -4.79 5.14
C TRP A 469 26.07 -5.75 5.52
N GLY A 470 27.02 -6.02 4.60
CA GLY A 470 28.11 -6.97 4.81
C GLY A 470 27.76 -8.38 4.33
N LYS A 471 28.75 -9.29 4.41
CA LYS A 471 28.61 -10.68 3.94
C LYS A 471 27.57 -11.49 4.68
N ASP A 472 27.27 -11.09 5.91
CA ASP A 472 26.25 -11.66 6.78
C ASP A 472 24.87 -10.99 6.61
N ALA A 473 24.64 -10.31 5.47
CA ALA A 473 23.37 -9.61 5.16
C ALA A 473 22.12 -10.50 5.26
N ASN A 474 22.27 -11.81 5.05
CA ASN A 474 21.18 -12.78 5.12
C ASN A 474 21.11 -13.52 6.48
N GLU A 475 21.86 -13.07 7.49
CA GLU A 475 21.80 -13.63 8.84
C GLU A 475 20.99 -12.73 9.77
N PHE A 476 20.31 -13.36 10.75
CA PHE A 476 19.60 -12.63 11.79
C PHE A 476 20.59 -12.12 12.85
N ASN A 477 20.93 -10.85 12.77
CA ASN A 477 21.88 -10.20 13.66
C ASN A 477 21.34 -8.83 14.14
N PRO A 478 20.54 -8.78 15.21
CA PRO A 478 20.04 -7.52 15.78
C PRO A 478 21.14 -6.53 16.21
N GLU A 479 22.35 -7.00 16.53
CA GLU A 479 23.49 -6.14 16.92
C GLU A 479 23.86 -5.10 15.86
N ARG A 480 23.42 -5.29 14.61
CA ARG A 480 23.54 -4.28 13.54
C ARG A 480 22.90 -2.96 13.92
N PHE A 481 21.86 -3.00 14.75
CA PHE A 481 21.10 -1.86 15.22
C PHE A 481 21.55 -1.32 16.59
N ALA A 482 22.63 -1.86 17.14
CA ALA A 482 23.28 -1.32 18.34
C ALA A 482 24.02 -0.01 18.01
N ASN A 483 24.05 0.91 18.97
CA ASN A 483 24.89 2.10 18.95
C ASN A 483 24.62 3.14 17.86
N SER A 484 23.36 3.31 17.43
CA SER A 484 22.97 4.40 16.50
C SER A 484 23.95 4.60 15.33
N LYS A 485 24.62 3.52 14.89
CA LYS A 485 25.48 3.60 13.69
C LYS A 485 24.61 4.19 12.59
N PRO A 486 25.02 5.30 11.96
CA PRO A 486 24.25 5.82 10.85
C PRO A 486 24.25 4.73 9.79
N PHE A 487 23.09 4.03 9.66
CA PHE A 487 22.87 3.22 8.48
C PHE A 487 23.11 4.11 7.28
N THR A 488 23.78 3.59 6.27
CA THR A 488 23.94 4.33 5.02
C THR A 488 22.60 4.95 4.69
N SER A 489 22.54 6.28 4.65
CA SER A 489 21.31 7.04 4.49
C SER A 489 20.52 6.47 3.30
N GLY A 490 19.35 5.85 3.56
CA GLY A 490 18.54 5.17 2.54
C GLY A 490 18.72 3.66 2.42
N GLY A 491 19.64 3.02 3.14
CA GLY A 491 19.81 1.56 3.16
C GLY A 491 18.78 0.82 4.02
N PHE A 492 18.16 1.51 5.00
CA PHE A 492 17.10 0.97 5.84
C PHE A 492 15.87 1.87 5.80
N ILE A 493 14.88 1.50 4.99
CA ILE A 493 13.67 2.29 4.73
C ILE A 493 12.39 1.44 4.77
N PRO A 494 12.15 0.62 5.82
CA PRO A 494 11.00 -0.28 5.87
C PRO A 494 9.65 0.47 5.89
N PHE A 495 9.65 1.73 6.35
CA PHE A 495 8.49 2.63 6.36
C PHE A 495 8.56 3.70 5.26
N ALA A 496 9.39 3.51 4.23
CA ALA A 496 9.78 4.54 3.27
C ALA A 496 10.48 5.74 3.94
N SER A 497 10.61 6.86 3.23
CA SER A 497 11.19 8.10 3.77
C SER A 497 10.57 9.34 3.11
N GLY A 498 10.91 10.52 3.62
CA GLY A 498 10.39 11.80 3.13
C GLY A 498 8.93 12.05 3.51
N PRO A 499 8.28 13.06 2.90
CA PRO A 499 6.92 13.46 3.26
C PRO A 499 5.86 12.37 3.10
N ARG A 500 6.10 11.37 2.23
CA ARG A 500 5.20 10.23 1.98
C ARG A 500 5.61 8.95 2.73
N ASN A 501 6.38 9.07 3.81
CA ASN A 501 6.67 7.94 4.70
C ASN A 501 5.39 7.37 5.33
N CYS A 502 5.49 6.19 5.92
CA CYS A 502 4.35 5.56 6.59
C CYS A 502 3.82 6.46 7.71
N ILE A 503 2.53 6.80 7.64
CA ILE A 503 1.86 7.63 8.63
C ILE A 503 1.69 6.89 9.96
N GLY A 504 1.47 5.57 9.91
CA GLY A 504 1.30 4.70 11.06
C GLY A 504 2.59 4.11 11.63
N GLN A 505 3.78 4.61 11.25
CA GLN A 505 5.05 4.04 11.71
C GLN A 505 5.16 3.97 13.23
N SER A 506 4.86 5.07 13.94
CA SER A 506 4.92 5.11 15.41
C SER A 506 3.88 4.22 16.06
N PHE A 507 2.68 4.13 15.46
CA PHE A 507 1.62 3.23 15.91
C PHE A 507 2.05 1.76 15.78
N ALA A 508 2.52 1.34 14.60
CA ALA A 508 2.94 -0.02 14.33
C ALA A 508 4.12 -0.46 15.24
N LEU A 509 5.10 0.41 15.46
CA LEU A 509 6.22 0.11 16.34
C LEU A 509 5.81 0.02 17.82
N MET A 510 4.89 0.87 18.27
CA MET A 510 4.33 0.82 19.62
C MET A 510 3.53 -0.48 19.81
N GLU A 511 2.63 -0.78 18.89
CA GLU A 511 1.82 -2.00 18.87
C GLU A 511 2.71 -3.26 18.92
N THR A 512 3.70 -3.33 18.02
CA THR A 512 4.64 -4.45 17.96
C THR A 512 5.40 -4.65 19.27
N LYS A 513 5.90 -3.56 19.88
CA LYS A 513 6.62 -3.65 21.17
C LYS A 513 5.74 -4.13 22.30
N ILE A 514 4.52 -3.62 22.42
CA ILE A 514 3.59 -4.04 23.49
C ILE A 514 3.28 -5.53 23.35
N ILE A 515 2.89 -5.97 22.15
CA ILE A 515 2.50 -7.35 21.89
C ILE A 515 3.67 -8.32 22.17
N LEU A 516 4.86 -8.02 21.63
CA LEU A 516 6.03 -8.88 21.82
C LEU A 516 6.50 -8.90 23.27
N ALA A 517 6.53 -7.75 23.96
CA ALA A 517 6.91 -7.70 25.36
C ALA A 517 5.98 -8.57 26.22
N MET A 518 4.67 -8.49 26.02
CA MET A 518 3.70 -9.30 26.75
C MET A 518 3.78 -10.79 26.38
N LEU A 519 4.00 -11.12 25.11
CA LEU A 519 4.13 -12.52 24.67
C LEU A 519 5.39 -13.17 25.26
N ILE A 520 6.54 -12.50 25.17
CA ILE A 520 7.84 -13.01 25.60
C ILE A 520 7.92 -13.13 27.14
N SER A 521 7.25 -12.24 27.87
CA SER A 521 7.19 -12.35 29.35
C SER A 521 6.33 -13.53 29.81
N LYS A 522 5.36 -13.98 29.02
CA LYS A 522 4.40 -15.01 29.41
C LYS A 522 4.74 -16.40 28.87
N PHE A 523 5.38 -16.47 27.70
CA PHE A 523 5.70 -17.74 27.03
C PHE A 523 7.16 -17.81 26.58
N SER A 524 7.74 -19.01 26.66
CA SER A 524 8.85 -19.39 25.79
C SER A 524 8.30 -20.09 24.55
N PHE A 525 8.96 -19.90 23.41
CA PHE A 525 8.51 -20.48 22.17
C PHE A 525 9.66 -20.95 21.29
N THR A 526 9.43 -22.06 20.61
CA THR A 526 10.34 -22.67 19.63
C THR A 526 9.61 -22.89 18.33
N ILE A 527 10.35 -22.95 17.24
CA ILE A 527 9.76 -23.32 15.95
C ILE A 527 9.28 -24.79 16.01
N SER A 528 8.12 -25.06 15.41
CA SER A 528 7.59 -26.43 15.33
C SER A 528 8.31 -27.23 14.24
N ASP A 529 8.43 -28.54 14.43
CA ASP A 529 8.93 -29.48 13.40
C ASP A 529 8.01 -29.50 12.15
N ASN A 530 6.74 -29.12 12.30
CA ASN A 530 5.79 -29.02 11.20
C ASN A 530 5.93 -27.71 10.37
N TYR A 531 6.78 -26.77 10.82
CA TYR A 531 6.97 -25.52 10.11
C TYR A 531 7.67 -25.74 8.77
N ARG A 532 7.10 -25.18 7.72
CA ARG A 532 7.65 -25.19 6.35
C ARG A 532 8.00 -23.78 5.93
N HIS A 533 9.30 -23.54 5.72
CA HIS A 533 9.76 -22.19 5.33
C HIS A 533 9.52 -21.94 3.84
N ALA A 534 8.50 -21.16 3.54
CA ALA A 534 8.10 -20.84 2.17
C ALA A 534 7.52 -19.41 2.05
N PRO A 535 8.35 -18.37 2.17
CA PRO A 535 7.91 -17.00 1.94
C PRO A 535 7.40 -16.80 0.51
N VAL A 536 6.30 -16.06 0.35
CA VAL A 536 5.70 -15.68 -0.93
C VAL A 536 5.29 -14.21 -0.91
N VAL A 537 5.19 -13.58 -2.09
CA VAL A 537 4.70 -12.20 -2.22
C VAL A 537 3.29 -12.19 -2.79
N VAL A 538 2.33 -11.71 -1.99
CA VAL A 538 0.98 -11.38 -2.42
C VAL A 538 0.70 -9.97 -1.89
N LEU A 539 1.15 -8.94 -2.57
CA LEU A 539 1.23 -7.55 -2.13
C LEU A 539 2.27 -7.34 -1.00
N THR A 540 2.23 -8.17 0.01
CA THR A 540 3.12 -8.24 1.18
C THR A 540 3.87 -9.57 1.20
N ILE A 541 4.96 -9.65 1.98
CA ILE A 541 5.72 -10.92 2.17
C ILE A 541 5.00 -11.75 3.23
N LYS A 542 4.44 -12.89 2.81
CA LYS A 542 3.64 -13.80 3.67
C LYS A 542 4.29 -15.19 3.77
N PRO A 543 4.16 -15.89 4.91
CA PRO A 543 4.45 -17.32 4.98
C PRO A 543 3.32 -18.08 4.26
N LYS A 544 3.68 -18.94 3.29
CA LYS A 544 2.72 -19.70 2.47
C LYS A 544 1.83 -20.63 3.29
N TYR A 545 2.38 -21.19 4.36
CA TYR A 545 1.72 -22.19 5.22
C TYR A 545 1.53 -21.69 6.67
N GLY A 546 1.67 -20.37 6.90
CA GLY A 546 1.71 -19.82 8.25
C GLY A 546 3.05 -20.09 8.97
N VAL A 547 3.11 -19.76 10.25
CA VAL A 547 4.27 -20.00 11.11
C VAL A 547 3.82 -20.78 12.35
N GLN A 548 4.13 -22.08 12.35
CA GLN A 548 3.83 -22.99 13.47
C GLN A 548 4.92 -22.88 14.53
N VAL A 549 4.52 -22.56 15.76
CA VAL A 549 5.40 -22.48 16.94
C VAL A 549 4.85 -23.32 18.07
N CYS A 550 5.75 -23.88 18.88
CA CYS A 550 5.40 -24.53 20.14
C CYS A 550 5.55 -23.53 21.27
N LEU A 551 4.47 -23.31 22.04
CA LEU A 551 4.42 -22.38 23.17
C LEU A 551 4.46 -23.14 24.49
N LYS A 552 5.30 -22.66 25.42
CA LYS A 552 5.37 -23.16 26.81
C LYS A 552 5.19 -21.98 27.77
N PRO A 553 4.22 -22.02 28.69
CA PRO A 553 4.09 -20.98 29.71
C PRO A 553 5.37 -20.87 30.56
N LEU A 554 5.71 -19.68 30.94
CA LEU A 554 6.73 -19.40 31.95
C LEU A 554 6.05 -19.35 33.32
N ASN A 555 6.67 -19.96 34.31
CA ASN A 555 6.19 -19.99 35.70
C ASN A 555 6.27 -18.62 36.36
#